data_b5fad0c5ae1d0a27b5df911010ceff55
#
_entry.id   b5fad0c5ae1d0a27b5df911010ceff55
#
_cell.length_a   1.000
_cell.length_b   1.000
_cell.length_c   1.000
_cell.angle_alpha   90.00
_cell.angle_beta   90.00
_cell.angle_gamma   90.00
#
_symmetry.space_group_name_H-M   'P 1'
#
loop_
_entity.id
_entity.type
_entity.pdbx_description
1 polymer ?
#
loop_
_entity_poly.entity_id
_entity_poly.type
_entity_poly.pdbx_seq_one_letter_code
_entity_poly.pdbx_strand_id
1 'polypeptide(L)'
;MALLHLTADWARARGRRLLALTVDHNLNPQSADWTRFAGEAARAAGADWRGLSWDEAAPGPGLPARSRAARHGLIAEAARAAGARVVLLAHTLDDVAEADWMRAKGSTIGRVREWSPSPVWPQGCGLMLLRPLLDERRETLRGYLRVRGQGWIEDPANADERFGRSRARAALCAEALPLEGGGLGGGVVAALSDQAGETQTVPPPAPDLGGLRVHPHPRPFPRRGGREFEGFCHLVWAGVLDIPRDASASTLAAALLCAGGGAVPPRGERLERLRARLTAGEDFAAGLAGARVEAAGPSVRLMREPGEMKRRPPEPVTLAPGVAAVWDGRFEVTAREDRWRVEMAAGRLARLSEADRRVVAGLPAGARGGLPVLLRDGGDGPILAWRGAEVRALGARRLRLALGETTQEADLFHPMHGETPPTDLFS
;
A
#
# COMPACT_ATOMS: atom_id res chain seq x y z
N MET A 1 -14.52 -12.77 6.31
CA MET A 1 -15.74 -12.63 7.15
C MET A 1 -15.41 -12.10 8.54
N ALA A 2 -14.54 -12.72 9.37
CA ALA A 2 -14.26 -12.25 10.73
C ALA A 2 -13.83 -10.77 10.80
N LEU A 3 -12.89 -10.32 9.95
CA LEU A 3 -12.50 -8.92 9.89
C LEU A 3 -13.69 -7.99 9.61
N LEU A 4 -14.60 -8.37 8.72
CA LEU A 4 -15.79 -7.59 8.40
C LEU A 4 -16.64 -7.35 9.65
N HIS A 5 -16.99 -8.40 10.38
CA HIS A 5 -17.85 -8.26 11.57
C HIS A 5 -17.16 -7.50 12.70
N LEU A 6 -15.88 -7.80 12.99
CA LEU A 6 -15.11 -7.09 14.01
C LEU A 6 -14.99 -5.60 13.69
N THR A 7 -14.72 -5.28 12.41
CA THR A 7 -14.60 -3.87 11.98
C THR A 7 -15.95 -3.17 11.96
N ALA A 8 -17.05 -3.87 11.59
CA ALA A 8 -18.39 -3.30 11.61
C ALA A 8 -18.84 -2.94 13.04
N ASP A 9 -18.58 -3.82 14.02
CA ASP A 9 -18.85 -3.57 15.42
C ASP A 9 -18.02 -2.37 15.93
N TRP A 10 -16.74 -2.31 15.60
CA TRP A 10 -15.87 -1.18 15.94
C TRP A 10 -16.33 0.13 15.30
N ALA A 11 -16.65 0.11 14.00
CA ALA A 11 -17.10 1.29 13.25
C ALA A 11 -18.40 1.85 13.82
N ARG A 12 -19.37 0.98 14.14
CA ARG A 12 -20.62 1.35 14.77
C ARG A 12 -20.40 2.00 16.14
N ALA A 13 -19.54 1.41 16.97
CA ALA A 13 -19.21 1.95 18.30
C ALA A 13 -18.51 3.31 18.24
N ARG A 14 -17.87 3.65 17.11
CA ARG A 14 -17.11 4.89 16.91
C ARG A 14 -17.80 5.90 15.99
N GLY A 15 -19.03 5.62 15.52
CA GLY A 15 -19.72 6.46 14.55
C GLY A 15 -18.97 6.61 13.22
N ARG A 16 -18.20 5.59 12.80
CA ARG A 16 -17.43 5.59 11.56
C ARG A 16 -18.16 4.87 10.45
N ARG A 17 -18.01 5.33 9.23
CA ARG A 17 -18.47 4.60 8.05
C ARG A 17 -17.49 3.46 7.73
N LEU A 18 -18.02 2.33 7.30
CA LEU A 18 -17.25 1.18 6.83
C LEU A 18 -17.65 0.87 5.39
N LEU A 19 -16.66 0.77 4.50
CA LEU A 19 -16.83 0.29 3.14
C LEU A 19 -16.12 -1.06 3.00
N ALA A 20 -16.88 -2.11 2.72
CA ALA A 20 -16.35 -3.42 2.36
C ALA A 20 -16.10 -3.48 0.85
N LEU A 21 -14.89 -3.92 0.47
CA LEU A 21 -14.49 -4.09 -0.92
C LEU A 21 -14.23 -5.56 -1.21
N THR A 22 -14.84 -6.08 -2.28
CA THR A 22 -14.60 -7.43 -2.78
C THR A 22 -14.06 -7.33 -4.20
N VAL A 23 -12.96 -8.03 -4.49
CA VAL A 23 -12.38 -8.07 -5.83
C VAL A 23 -12.62 -9.44 -6.45
N ASP A 24 -13.37 -9.47 -7.51
CA ASP A 24 -13.52 -10.62 -8.38
C ASP A 24 -12.39 -10.62 -9.43
N HIS A 25 -11.65 -11.71 -9.47
CA HIS A 25 -10.56 -11.87 -10.43
C HIS A 25 -11.03 -12.55 -11.74
N ASN A 26 -12.28 -12.96 -11.82
CA ASN A 26 -12.85 -13.72 -12.95
C ASN A 26 -12.04 -14.98 -13.34
N LEU A 27 -11.35 -15.58 -12.36
CA LEU A 27 -10.51 -16.77 -12.55
C LEU A 27 -11.22 -18.08 -12.17
N ASN A 28 -12.35 -17.99 -11.47
CA ASN A 28 -13.15 -19.12 -11.03
C ASN A 28 -14.60 -18.90 -11.42
N PRO A 29 -15.29 -19.90 -12.04
CA PRO A 29 -16.70 -19.76 -12.41
C PRO A 29 -17.64 -19.41 -11.25
N GLN A 30 -17.27 -19.76 -10.01
CA GLN A 30 -18.04 -19.46 -8.80
C GLN A 30 -17.74 -18.09 -8.19
N SER A 31 -16.81 -17.32 -8.76
CA SER A 31 -16.36 -16.05 -8.17
C SER A 31 -17.47 -15.00 -8.05
N ALA A 32 -18.41 -15.00 -8.99
CA ALA A 32 -19.58 -14.13 -8.96
C ALA A 32 -20.50 -14.43 -7.76
N ASP A 33 -20.70 -15.73 -7.43
CA ASP A 33 -21.49 -16.16 -6.27
C ASP A 33 -20.78 -15.78 -4.97
N TRP A 34 -19.46 -15.91 -4.91
CA TRP A 34 -18.67 -15.50 -3.77
C TRP A 34 -18.70 -13.99 -3.55
N THR A 35 -18.67 -13.23 -4.63
CA THR A 35 -18.79 -11.76 -4.59
C THR A 35 -20.16 -11.34 -4.08
N ARG A 36 -21.24 -12.00 -4.54
CA ARG A 36 -22.60 -11.77 -4.05
C ARG A 36 -22.71 -12.09 -2.55
N PHE A 37 -22.25 -13.26 -2.12
CA PHE A 37 -22.21 -13.68 -0.71
C PHE A 37 -21.49 -12.64 0.17
N ALA A 38 -20.32 -12.16 -0.27
CA ALA A 38 -19.57 -11.14 0.46
C ALA A 38 -20.36 -9.81 0.56
N GLY A 39 -21.08 -9.44 -0.50
CA GLY A 39 -21.91 -8.25 -0.52
C GLY A 39 -23.12 -8.33 0.41
N GLU A 40 -23.79 -9.47 0.45
CA GLU A 40 -24.90 -9.72 1.35
C GLU A 40 -24.45 -9.67 2.82
N ALA A 41 -23.35 -10.34 3.14
CA ALA A 41 -22.78 -10.31 4.48
C ALA A 41 -22.32 -8.91 4.90
N ALA A 42 -21.76 -8.12 3.99
CA ALA A 42 -21.35 -6.75 4.28
C ALA A 42 -22.56 -5.87 4.63
N ARG A 43 -23.63 -5.94 3.85
CA ARG A 43 -24.87 -5.20 4.09
C ARG A 43 -25.53 -5.64 5.40
N ALA A 44 -25.57 -6.95 5.66
CA ALA A 44 -26.11 -7.49 6.93
C ALA A 44 -25.30 -7.02 8.15
N ALA A 45 -24.00 -6.79 8.02
CA ALA A 45 -23.16 -6.22 9.04
C ALA A 45 -23.30 -4.68 9.19
N GLY A 46 -24.07 -4.02 8.31
CA GLY A 46 -24.26 -2.57 8.31
C GLY A 46 -23.10 -1.80 7.63
N ALA A 47 -22.35 -2.44 6.76
CA ALA A 47 -21.31 -1.79 5.96
C ALA A 47 -21.81 -1.43 4.56
N ASP A 48 -21.32 -0.31 4.03
CA ASP A 48 -21.40 -0.06 2.60
C ASP A 48 -20.59 -1.17 1.87
N TRP A 49 -21.00 -1.52 0.64
CA TRP A 49 -20.30 -2.54 -0.12
C TRP A 49 -20.10 -2.14 -1.58
N ARG A 50 -18.95 -2.53 -2.12
CA ARG A 50 -18.64 -2.40 -3.54
C ARG A 50 -17.92 -3.65 -4.05
N GLY A 51 -18.49 -4.30 -5.08
CA GLY A 51 -17.82 -5.32 -5.88
C GLY A 51 -16.94 -4.65 -6.94
N LEU A 52 -15.73 -5.16 -7.11
CA LEU A 52 -14.75 -4.71 -8.09
C LEU A 52 -14.40 -5.90 -8.97
N SER A 53 -14.28 -5.71 -10.29
CA SER A 53 -13.97 -6.76 -11.25
C SER A 53 -12.61 -6.51 -11.90
N TRP A 54 -11.82 -7.58 -12.05
CA TRP A 54 -10.62 -7.57 -12.87
C TRP A 54 -10.90 -8.33 -14.18
N ASP A 55 -11.22 -7.60 -15.23
CA ASP A 55 -11.65 -8.17 -16.50
C ASP A 55 -10.49 -8.52 -17.44
N GLU A 56 -9.26 -8.09 -17.13
CA GLU A 56 -8.04 -8.34 -17.92
C GLU A 56 -7.30 -9.63 -17.51
N ALA A 57 -7.97 -10.55 -16.84
CA ALA A 57 -7.38 -11.79 -16.37
C ALA A 57 -7.09 -12.73 -17.55
N ALA A 58 -5.88 -12.72 -18.07
CA ALA A 58 -5.40 -13.68 -19.06
C ALA A 58 -4.54 -14.76 -18.40
N PRO A 59 -4.76 -16.06 -18.70
CA PRO A 59 -3.86 -17.13 -18.30
C PRO A 59 -2.41 -16.86 -18.75
N GLY A 60 -1.43 -17.31 -17.98
CA GLY A 60 -0.04 -17.18 -18.39
C GLY A 60 0.94 -16.94 -17.23
N PRO A 61 2.25 -16.81 -17.55
CA PRO A 61 3.29 -16.62 -16.55
C PRO A 61 3.04 -15.41 -15.66
N GLY A 62 3.31 -15.55 -14.34
CA GLY A 62 3.18 -14.46 -13.39
C GLY A 62 1.74 -14.09 -13.01
N LEU A 63 0.72 -14.87 -13.39
CA LEU A 63 -0.67 -14.62 -13.04
C LEU A 63 -0.89 -14.28 -11.56
N PRO A 64 -0.30 -14.99 -10.56
CA PRO A 64 -0.49 -14.63 -9.15
C PRO A 64 0.05 -13.22 -8.80
N ALA A 65 1.14 -12.80 -9.43
CA ALA A 65 1.69 -11.46 -9.19
C ALA A 65 0.82 -10.38 -9.85
N ARG A 66 0.32 -10.62 -11.08
CA ARG A 66 -0.59 -9.72 -11.80
C ARG A 66 -1.93 -9.58 -11.07
N SER A 67 -2.54 -10.71 -10.64
CA SER A 67 -3.77 -10.71 -9.85
C SER A 67 -3.61 -9.92 -8.54
N ARG A 68 -2.47 -10.07 -7.87
CA ARG A 68 -2.17 -9.30 -6.66
C ARG A 68 -2.05 -7.80 -6.95
N ALA A 69 -1.36 -7.42 -8.02
CA ALA A 69 -1.21 -6.02 -8.43
C ALA A 69 -2.57 -5.42 -8.80
N ALA A 70 -3.36 -6.09 -9.63
CA ALA A 70 -4.70 -5.67 -10.03
C ALA A 70 -5.62 -5.48 -8.82
N ARG A 71 -5.64 -6.45 -7.89
CA ARG A 71 -6.42 -6.34 -6.65
C ARG A 71 -6.06 -5.10 -5.84
N HIS A 72 -4.77 -4.84 -5.64
CA HIS A 72 -4.35 -3.67 -4.89
C HIS A 72 -4.66 -2.36 -5.64
N GLY A 73 -4.59 -2.34 -6.98
CA GLY A 73 -4.97 -1.19 -7.80
C GLY A 73 -6.45 -0.86 -7.64
N LEU A 74 -7.31 -1.83 -7.89
CA LEU A 74 -8.76 -1.68 -7.77
C LEU A 74 -9.22 -1.26 -6.37
N ILE A 75 -8.65 -1.88 -5.32
CA ILE A 75 -8.92 -1.51 -3.93
C ILE A 75 -8.46 -0.06 -3.67
N ALA A 76 -7.29 0.32 -4.16
CA ALA A 76 -6.75 1.65 -3.94
C ALA A 76 -7.60 2.74 -4.60
N GLU A 77 -8.01 2.53 -5.83
CA GLU A 77 -8.90 3.45 -6.57
C GLU A 77 -10.26 3.60 -5.87
N ALA A 78 -10.89 2.47 -5.50
CA ALA A 78 -12.18 2.48 -4.81
C ALA A 78 -12.10 3.15 -3.43
N ALA A 79 -11.03 2.88 -2.67
CA ALA A 79 -10.80 3.49 -1.36
C ALA A 79 -10.60 5.02 -1.49
N ARG A 80 -9.79 5.48 -2.44
CA ARG A 80 -9.58 6.90 -2.71
C ARG A 80 -10.87 7.61 -3.12
N ALA A 81 -11.64 6.99 -4.04
CA ALA A 81 -12.92 7.54 -4.47
C ALA A 81 -13.94 7.66 -3.33
N ALA A 82 -13.84 6.80 -2.31
CA ALA A 82 -14.67 6.85 -1.10
C ALA A 82 -14.09 7.78 -0.01
N GLY A 83 -12.95 8.44 -0.24
CA GLY A 83 -12.26 9.28 0.74
C GLY A 83 -11.56 8.50 1.86
N ALA A 84 -11.45 7.16 1.75
CA ALA A 84 -10.75 6.34 2.74
C ALA A 84 -9.23 6.55 2.64
N ARG A 85 -8.55 6.51 3.78
CA ARG A 85 -7.08 6.59 3.89
C ARG A 85 -6.47 5.30 4.43
N VAL A 86 -7.29 4.46 5.02
CA VAL A 86 -6.87 3.18 5.61
C VAL A 86 -7.66 2.05 4.98
N VAL A 87 -6.96 0.98 4.63
CA VAL A 87 -7.52 -0.27 4.12
C VAL A 87 -7.14 -1.39 5.06
N LEU A 88 -8.12 -2.13 5.55
CA LEU A 88 -7.90 -3.28 6.42
C LEU A 88 -7.81 -4.57 5.61
N LEU A 89 -6.84 -5.41 5.92
CA LEU A 89 -6.61 -6.70 5.27
C LEU A 89 -6.64 -7.84 6.31
N ALA A 90 -7.33 -8.93 5.98
CA ALA A 90 -7.58 -10.07 6.86
C ALA A 90 -6.43 -11.09 6.90
N HIS A 91 -5.17 -10.66 6.90
CA HIS A 91 -4.05 -11.56 7.12
C HIS A 91 -3.99 -11.98 8.60
N THR A 92 -3.57 -13.22 8.83
CA THR A 92 -3.55 -13.90 10.13
C THR A 92 -2.13 -14.33 10.51
N LEU A 93 -1.96 -14.86 11.72
CA LEU A 93 -0.69 -15.48 12.15
C LEU A 93 -0.28 -16.64 11.24
N ASP A 94 -1.25 -17.38 10.69
CA ASP A 94 -0.97 -18.45 9.73
C ASP A 94 -0.35 -17.91 8.43
N ASP A 95 -0.78 -16.73 7.96
CA ASP A 95 -0.17 -16.07 6.79
C ASP A 95 1.27 -15.63 7.04
N VAL A 96 1.60 -15.28 8.29
CA VAL A 96 2.98 -14.97 8.70
C VAL A 96 3.81 -16.23 8.65
N ALA A 97 3.35 -17.33 9.26
CA ALA A 97 4.04 -18.62 9.27
C ALA A 97 4.27 -19.16 7.84
N GLU A 98 3.23 -19.11 6.98
CA GLU A 98 3.32 -19.48 5.56
C GLU A 98 4.42 -18.67 4.83
N ALA A 99 4.45 -17.36 5.04
CA ALA A 99 5.44 -16.47 4.42
C ALA A 99 6.87 -16.73 4.93
N ASP A 100 7.03 -17.02 6.22
CA ASP A 100 8.31 -17.34 6.84
C ASP A 100 8.85 -18.67 6.32
N TRP A 101 8.02 -19.70 6.24
CA TRP A 101 8.35 -20.99 5.63
C TRP A 101 8.81 -20.83 4.18
N MET A 102 8.05 -20.08 3.37
CA MET A 102 8.41 -19.83 1.97
C MET A 102 9.76 -19.11 1.85
N ARG A 103 10.05 -18.15 2.73
CA ARG A 103 11.34 -17.44 2.74
C ARG A 103 12.50 -18.37 3.13
N ALA A 104 12.29 -19.26 4.09
CA ALA A 104 13.27 -20.28 4.46
C ALA A 104 13.61 -21.22 3.29
N LYS A 105 12.65 -21.42 2.35
CA LYS A 105 12.83 -22.18 1.10
C LYS A 105 13.31 -21.31 -0.10
N GLY A 106 13.84 -20.12 0.16
CA GLY A 106 14.44 -19.27 -0.87
C GLY A 106 13.48 -18.34 -1.62
N SER A 107 12.21 -18.26 -1.21
CA SER A 107 11.27 -17.31 -1.81
C SER A 107 11.65 -15.86 -1.48
N THR A 108 11.49 -14.97 -2.47
CA THR A 108 11.70 -13.53 -2.31
C THR A 108 10.50 -12.79 -1.73
N ILE A 109 9.49 -13.50 -1.21
CA ILE A 109 8.30 -12.88 -0.63
C ILE A 109 8.68 -11.98 0.56
N GLY A 110 8.08 -10.79 0.63
CA GLY A 110 8.29 -9.87 1.74
C GLY A 110 7.69 -10.39 3.05
N ARG A 111 8.20 -9.89 4.18
CA ARG A 111 7.58 -10.15 5.49
C ARG A 111 6.19 -9.54 5.54
N VAL A 112 5.25 -10.30 6.09
CA VAL A 112 3.93 -9.78 6.42
C VAL A 112 4.08 -8.90 7.66
N ARG A 113 3.67 -7.64 7.57
CA ARG A 113 3.77 -6.66 8.66
C ARG A 113 2.37 -6.22 9.06
N GLU A 114 2.21 -5.81 10.30
CA GLU A 114 0.96 -5.28 10.85
C GLU A 114 0.41 -4.12 9.99
N TRP A 115 1.28 -3.27 9.53
CA TRP A 115 0.94 -2.18 8.61
C TRP A 115 1.98 -2.05 7.48
N SER A 116 1.57 -1.43 6.40
CA SER A 116 2.46 -1.04 5.29
C SER A 116 1.78 0.02 4.43
N PRO A 117 2.53 0.87 3.71
CA PRO A 117 1.93 1.63 2.62
C PRO A 117 1.37 0.68 1.57
N SER A 118 0.41 1.17 0.78
CA SER A 118 -0.09 0.40 -0.36
C SER A 118 1.05 0.02 -1.31
N PRO A 119 1.12 -1.24 -1.78
CA PRO A 119 2.18 -1.67 -2.69
C PRO A 119 1.97 -1.16 -4.14
N VAL A 120 0.84 -0.55 -4.41
CA VAL A 120 0.50 -0.02 -5.74
C VAL A 120 0.88 1.44 -5.81
N TRP A 121 1.43 1.83 -6.93
CA TRP A 121 1.82 3.19 -7.18
C TRP A 121 1.58 3.54 -8.66
N PRO A 122 0.92 4.65 -8.97
CA PRO A 122 0.52 5.76 -8.08
C PRO A 122 -0.80 5.60 -7.36
N GLN A 123 -1.68 4.64 -7.74
CA GLN A 123 -3.06 4.52 -7.27
C GLN A 123 -3.17 4.44 -5.74
N GLY A 124 -2.27 3.70 -5.11
CA GLY A 124 -2.25 3.51 -3.65
C GLY A 124 -1.53 4.59 -2.87
N CYS A 125 -1.15 5.68 -3.52
CA CYS A 125 -0.43 6.74 -2.86
C CYS A 125 -1.26 7.38 -1.73
N GLY A 126 -0.66 7.52 -0.55
CA GLY A 126 -1.32 8.04 0.63
C GLY A 126 -2.30 7.08 1.33
N LEU A 127 -2.43 5.83 0.83
CA LEU A 127 -3.19 4.78 1.51
C LEU A 127 -2.28 3.94 2.41
N MET A 128 -2.78 3.63 3.60
CA MET A 128 -2.15 2.72 4.54
C MET A 128 -2.94 1.41 4.61
N LEU A 129 -2.22 0.29 4.53
CA LEU A 129 -2.78 -1.03 4.75
C LEU A 129 -2.50 -1.48 6.17
N LEU A 130 -3.54 -1.85 6.90
CA LEU A 130 -3.44 -2.43 8.24
C LEU A 130 -3.88 -3.89 8.24
N ARG A 131 -3.28 -4.70 9.09
CA ARG A 131 -3.59 -6.12 9.27
C ARG A 131 -3.82 -6.40 10.75
N PRO A 132 -5.01 -6.08 11.28
CA PRO A 132 -5.28 -6.12 12.71
C PRO A 132 -5.37 -7.54 13.29
N LEU A 133 -5.39 -8.57 12.44
CA LEU A 133 -5.55 -9.97 12.83
C LEU A 133 -4.26 -10.79 12.73
N LEU A 134 -3.09 -10.16 12.64
CA LEU A 134 -1.82 -10.88 12.47
C LEU A 134 -1.40 -11.73 13.69
N ASP A 135 -1.90 -11.41 14.86
CA ASP A 135 -1.65 -12.17 16.09
C ASP A 135 -2.67 -13.28 16.30
N GLU A 136 -3.70 -13.37 15.43
CA GLU A 136 -4.79 -14.32 15.55
C GLU A 136 -4.63 -15.51 14.61
N ARG A 137 -4.92 -16.72 15.12
CA ARG A 137 -4.99 -17.93 14.31
C ARG A 137 -6.27 -17.96 13.49
N ARG A 138 -6.19 -18.52 12.30
CA ARG A 138 -7.36 -18.72 11.40
C ARG A 138 -8.47 -19.50 12.09
N GLU A 139 -8.12 -20.53 12.89
CA GLU A 139 -9.11 -21.35 13.61
C GLU A 139 -9.82 -20.57 14.72
N THR A 140 -9.13 -19.69 15.44
CA THR A 140 -9.75 -18.77 16.40
C THR A 140 -10.83 -17.92 15.73
N LEU A 141 -10.51 -17.39 14.55
CA LEU A 141 -11.45 -16.57 13.77
C LEU A 141 -12.63 -17.36 13.21
N ARG A 142 -12.42 -18.64 12.85
CA ARG A 142 -13.51 -19.55 12.48
C ARG A 142 -14.41 -19.84 13.67
N GLY A 143 -13.83 -20.08 14.86
CA GLY A 143 -14.59 -20.22 16.11
C GLY A 143 -15.47 -19.02 16.38
N TYR A 144 -14.93 -17.81 16.25
CA TYR A 144 -15.70 -16.56 16.37
C TYR A 144 -16.88 -16.49 15.38
N LEU A 145 -16.68 -16.91 14.12
CA LEU A 145 -17.76 -16.92 13.12
C LEU A 145 -18.83 -17.97 13.43
N ARG A 146 -18.44 -19.17 13.89
CA ARG A 146 -19.40 -20.22 14.30
C ARG A 146 -20.32 -19.71 15.41
N VAL A 147 -19.76 -19.07 16.44
CA VAL A 147 -20.54 -18.48 17.53
C VAL A 147 -21.55 -17.45 17.04
N ARG A 148 -21.23 -16.70 16.00
CA ARG A 148 -22.12 -15.72 15.37
C ARG A 148 -23.11 -16.32 14.38
N GLY A 149 -23.07 -17.61 14.13
CA GLY A 149 -23.86 -18.25 13.07
C GLY A 149 -23.51 -17.76 11.66
N GLN A 150 -22.31 -17.20 11.48
CA GLN A 150 -21.87 -16.65 10.21
C GLN A 150 -21.05 -17.66 9.42
N GLY A 151 -21.54 -18.04 8.24
CA GLY A 151 -20.80 -18.87 7.29
C GLY A 151 -19.66 -18.14 6.63
N TRP A 152 -18.78 -18.89 6.02
CA TRP A 152 -17.69 -18.41 5.17
C TRP A 152 -17.51 -19.33 3.96
N ILE A 153 -16.78 -18.86 2.95
CA ILE A 153 -16.45 -19.62 1.75
C ILE A 153 -15.02 -20.17 1.90
N GLU A 154 -14.85 -21.46 1.58
CA GLU A 154 -13.54 -22.07 1.42
C GLU A 154 -13.21 -22.07 -0.09
N ASP A 155 -12.19 -21.30 -0.46
CA ASP A 155 -11.70 -21.28 -1.84
C ASP A 155 -10.93 -22.58 -2.14
N PRO A 156 -11.34 -23.40 -3.12
CA PRO A 156 -10.64 -24.62 -3.51
C PRO A 156 -9.17 -24.40 -3.89
N ALA A 157 -8.82 -23.22 -4.41
CA ALA A 157 -7.44 -22.87 -4.72
C ALA A 157 -6.52 -22.84 -3.48
N ASN A 158 -7.08 -22.76 -2.28
CA ASN A 158 -6.32 -22.85 -1.04
C ASN A 158 -5.74 -24.26 -0.78
N ALA A 159 -6.29 -25.31 -1.39
CA ALA A 159 -5.81 -26.67 -1.29
C ALA A 159 -4.87 -27.06 -2.45
N ASP A 160 -4.75 -26.24 -3.48
CA ASP A 160 -3.99 -26.54 -4.68
C ASP A 160 -2.47 -26.38 -4.44
N GLU A 161 -1.75 -27.50 -4.32
CA GLU A 161 -0.31 -27.54 -4.06
C GLU A 161 0.57 -26.97 -5.19
N ARG A 162 0.00 -26.64 -6.35
CA ARG A 162 0.72 -25.89 -7.38
C ARG A 162 1.14 -24.53 -6.89
N PHE A 163 0.44 -23.97 -5.91
CA PHE A 163 0.75 -22.69 -5.31
C PHE A 163 1.66 -22.81 -4.09
N GLY A 164 2.67 -21.93 -3.98
CA GLY A 164 3.66 -21.97 -2.90
C GLY A 164 3.06 -21.83 -1.50
N ARG A 165 1.97 -21.06 -1.34
CA ARG A 165 1.28 -20.92 -0.05
C ARG A 165 0.54 -22.19 0.37
N SER A 166 -0.07 -22.91 -0.56
CA SER A 166 -0.74 -24.18 -0.26
C SER A 166 0.27 -25.25 0.17
N ARG A 167 1.45 -25.30 -0.49
CA ARG A 167 2.55 -26.16 -0.04
C ARG A 167 3.08 -25.77 1.35
N ALA A 168 3.23 -24.48 1.63
CA ALA A 168 3.66 -24.00 2.95
C ALA A 168 2.66 -24.44 4.03
N ARG A 169 1.37 -24.32 3.75
CA ARG A 169 0.29 -24.72 4.66
C ARG A 169 0.30 -26.22 4.92
N ALA A 170 0.42 -27.05 3.88
CA ALA A 170 0.50 -28.51 4.01
C ALA A 170 1.71 -28.91 4.85
N ALA A 171 2.89 -28.34 4.61
CA ALA A 171 4.10 -28.60 5.38
C ALA A 171 3.97 -28.20 6.85
N LEU A 172 3.43 -27.00 7.14
CA LEU A 172 3.22 -26.53 8.52
C LEU A 172 2.18 -27.36 9.26
N CYS A 173 1.15 -27.87 8.58
CA CYS A 173 0.19 -28.80 9.17
C CYS A 173 0.86 -30.15 9.49
N ALA A 174 1.73 -30.65 8.61
CA ALA A 174 2.45 -31.91 8.85
C ALA A 174 3.47 -31.76 10.00
N GLU A 175 4.16 -30.64 10.13
CA GLU A 175 5.09 -30.35 11.24
C GLU A 175 4.37 -30.16 12.58
N ALA A 176 3.10 -29.74 12.57
CA ALA A 176 2.29 -29.55 13.77
C ALA A 176 1.64 -30.84 14.30
N LEU A 177 1.68 -31.94 13.52
CA LEU A 177 1.28 -33.26 14.01
C LEU A 177 2.37 -33.80 14.92
N PRO A 178 2.07 -34.27 16.16
CA PRO A 178 3.06 -34.91 17.01
C PRO A 178 3.68 -36.10 16.21
N LEU A 179 5.00 -36.20 16.22
CA LEU A 179 5.67 -37.43 15.80
C LEU A 179 5.23 -38.54 16.75
N GLU A 180 4.18 -39.28 16.39
CA GLU A 180 3.87 -40.58 17.02
C GLU A 180 4.98 -41.55 16.64
N GLY A 181 5.95 -41.63 17.49
CA GLY A 181 7.05 -42.56 17.38
C GLY A 181 7.58 -42.93 18.75
N GLY A 182 6.89 -43.87 19.41
CA GLY A 182 7.50 -44.56 20.56
C GLY A 182 6.56 -44.88 21.72
N GLY A 183 5.90 -46.03 21.71
CA GLY A 183 5.67 -46.84 22.92
C GLY A 183 4.28 -46.89 23.54
N LEU A 184 3.55 -47.93 23.20
CA LEU A 184 2.67 -48.75 24.05
C LEU A 184 1.52 -48.09 24.84
N GLY A 185 0.29 -48.41 24.44
CA GLY A 185 -0.85 -48.44 25.36
C GLY A 185 -2.21 -48.18 24.74
N GLY A 186 -2.91 -49.22 24.41
CA GLY A 186 -4.20 -49.38 23.80
C GLY A 186 -5.34 -48.45 24.22
N GLY A 187 -6.31 -48.34 23.32
CA GLY A 187 -7.63 -47.89 23.71
C GLY A 187 -8.46 -47.24 22.61
N VAL A 188 -9.15 -48.09 21.83
CA VAL A 188 -10.50 -47.90 21.30
C VAL A 188 -10.76 -46.76 20.31
N VAL A 189 -10.82 -47.15 19.06
CA VAL A 189 -11.58 -46.49 17.99
C VAL A 189 -13.08 -46.64 18.27
N ALA A 190 -13.83 -45.52 18.38
CA ALA A 190 -15.27 -45.52 18.31
C ALA A 190 -15.71 -44.72 17.08
N ALA A 191 -16.13 -45.43 16.06
CA ALA A 191 -16.94 -44.88 14.97
C ALA A 191 -18.32 -44.52 15.55
N LEU A 192 -18.81 -43.31 15.25
CA LEU A 192 -20.21 -42.97 15.46
C LEU A 192 -20.83 -42.60 14.11
N SER A 193 -21.71 -43.50 13.71
CA SER A 193 -22.68 -43.42 12.65
C SER A 193 -23.75 -42.41 12.96
N ASP A 194 -24.35 -41.88 11.85
CA ASP A 194 -25.59 -41.10 11.76
C ASP A 194 -26.68 -41.48 12.76
N GLN A 195 -27.27 -40.48 13.38
CA GLN A 195 -28.73 -40.41 13.57
C GLN A 195 -29.21 -38.94 13.70
N ALA A 196 -30.18 -38.61 12.86
CA ALA A 196 -30.97 -37.43 12.92
C ALA A 196 -31.84 -37.39 14.19
N GLY A 197 -31.90 -36.24 14.87
CA GLY A 197 -32.80 -36.01 15.97
C GLY A 197 -33.00 -34.52 16.18
N GLU A 198 -34.15 -34.00 15.74
CA GLU A 198 -34.60 -32.66 16.01
C GLU A 198 -34.72 -32.42 17.51
N THR A 199 -34.00 -31.45 18.04
CA THR A 199 -34.31 -30.86 19.37
C THR A 199 -34.13 -29.35 19.29
N GLN A 200 -35.23 -28.63 19.49
CA GLN A 200 -35.23 -27.19 19.73
C GLN A 200 -34.33 -26.89 20.95
N THR A 201 -33.26 -26.18 20.72
CA THR A 201 -32.41 -25.64 21.79
C THR A 201 -32.49 -24.13 21.79
N VAL A 202 -32.87 -23.59 22.94
CA VAL A 202 -32.73 -22.20 23.33
C VAL A 202 -31.32 -21.72 23.08
N PRO A 203 -31.08 -20.56 22.44
CA PRO A 203 -29.74 -20.09 22.20
C PRO A 203 -29.00 -19.86 23.52
N PRO A 204 -27.77 -20.36 23.67
CA PRO A 204 -26.98 -20.10 24.86
C PRO A 204 -26.66 -18.59 24.98
N PRO A 205 -26.43 -18.07 26.20
CA PRO A 205 -26.03 -16.70 26.41
C PRO A 205 -24.73 -16.43 25.67
N ALA A 206 -24.57 -15.21 25.18
CA ALA A 206 -23.39 -14.75 24.44
C ALA A 206 -22.11 -15.09 25.24
N PRO A 207 -21.13 -15.78 24.63
CA PRO A 207 -19.91 -16.11 25.33
C PRO A 207 -19.12 -14.84 25.66
N ASP A 208 -18.56 -14.83 26.87
CA ASP A 208 -17.59 -13.82 27.28
C ASP A 208 -16.39 -13.87 26.32
N LEU A 209 -16.25 -12.84 25.50
CA LEU A 209 -15.16 -12.68 24.52
C LEU A 209 -13.82 -12.30 25.18
N GLY A 210 -13.64 -12.56 26.48
CA GLY A 210 -12.47 -12.21 27.27
C GLY A 210 -11.12 -12.72 26.77
N GLY A 211 -11.09 -13.51 25.69
CA GLY A 211 -9.86 -14.04 25.07
C GLY A 211 -9.50 -13.44 23.72
N LEU A 212 -10.41 -12.80 23.00
CA LEU A 212 -10.11 -12.18 21.72
C LEU A 212 -9.51 -10.78 21.96
N ARG A 213 -8.19 -10.70 22.03
CA ARG A 213 -7.49 -9.41 22.10
C ARG A 213 -7.50 -8.73 20.74
N VAL A 214 -8.66 -8.24 20.32
CA VAL A 214 -8.70 -7.21 19.29
C VAL A 214 -8.13 -5.96 19.95
N HIS A 215 -6.86 -5.68 19.74
CA HIS A 215 -6.29 -4.41 20.16
C HIS A 215 -7.02 -3.31 19.36
N PRO A 216 -7.84 -2.47 19.99
CA PRO A 216 -8.58 -1.41 19.29
C PRO A 216 -7.66 -0.32 18.74
N HIS A 217 -6.38 -0.35 19.11
CA HIS A 217 -5.31 0.46 18.56
C HIS A 217 -4.15 -0.46 18.23
N PRO A 218 -3.52 -0.35 17.06
CA PRO A 218 -2.19 -0.86 16.87
C PRO A 218 -1.39 -0.37 18.07
N ARG A 219 -0.69 -1.27 18.76
CA ARG A 219 0.21 -0.87 19.85
C ARG A 219 1.03 0.28 19.31
N PRO A 220 1.14 1.43 20.00
CA PRO A 220 2.05 2.46 19.56
C PRO A 220 3.40 1.76 19.40
N PHE A 221 3.88 1.67 18.16
CA PHE A 221 5.19 1.09 17.91
C PHE A 221 6.13 1.74 18.89
N PRO A 222 7.02 0.97 19.56
CA PRO A 222 8.06 1.59 20.35
C PRO A 222 8.66 2.64 19.42
N ARG A 223 8.53 3.91 19.77
CA ARG A 223 9.26 4.98 19.13
C ARG A 223 10.72 4.55 19.25
N ARG A 224 11.22 3.81 18.27
CA ARG A 224 12.66 3.76 18.08
C ARG A 224 12.99 5.22 17.91
N GLY A 225 13.73 5.78 18.89
CA GLY A 225 14.08 7.18 18.95
C GLY A 225 14.44 7.67 17.57
N GLY A 226 13.42 8.02 16.81
CA GLY A 226 13.57 8.69 15.54
C GLY A 226 14.09 10.04 15.97
N ARG A 227 15.35 10.32 15.73
CA ARG A 227 15.73 11.69 15.47
C ARG A 227 14.73 12.14 14.44
N GLU A 228 13.83 13.02 14.84
CA GLU A 228 12.96 13.73 13.90
C GLU A 228 13.87 14.11 12.74
N PHE A 229 13.46 13.79 11.52
CA PHE A 229 14.15 14.28 10.33
C PHE A 229 13.91 15.81 10.30
N GLU A 230 14.57 16.55 11.21
CA GLU A 230 14.52 18.00 11.31
C GLU A 230 15.14 18.70 10.09
N GLY A 231 15.51 17.95 9.06
CA GLY A 231 16.11 18.45 7.84
C GLY A 231 15.33 18.13 6.58
N PHE A 232 13.99 18.02 6.62
CA PHE A 232 13.23 17.98 5.37
C PHE A 232 13.46 19.25 4.58
N CYS A 233 14.02 19.08 3.38
CA CYS A 233 14.27 20.12 2.42
C CYS A 233 13.01 20.93 2.17
N HIS A 234 13.12 22.25 2.24
CA HIS A 234 12.08 23.19 1.78
C HIS A 234 11.72 23.04 0.28
N LEU A 235 12.36 22.11 -0.42
CA LEU A 235 12.09 21.78 -1.83
C LEU A 235 11.24 20.50 -2.01
N VAL A 236 10.65 19.97 -0.95
CA VAL A 236 9.75 18.79 -1.03
C VAL A 236 8.61 19.03 -2.02
N TRP A 237 8.04 20.24 -2.05
CA TRP A 237 7.00 20.62 -2.99
C TRP A 237 7.41 20.45 -4.46
N ALA A 238 8.70 20.53 -4.77
CA ALA A 238 9.27 20.31 -6.11
C ALA A 238 9.65 18.84 -6.36
N GLY A 239 9.28 17.93 -5.46
CA GLY A 239 9.59 16.49 -5.56
C GLY A 239 11.05 16.14 -5.25
N VAL A 240 11.72 16.97 -4.45
CA VAL A 240 13.08 16.75 -3.97
C VAL A 240 13.03 16.23 -2.55
N LEU A 241 13.82 15.20 -2.24
CA LEU A 241 13.95 14.62 -0.92
C LEU A 241 15.41 14.70 -0.47
N ASP A 242 15.64 15.00 0.80
CA ASP A 242 16.96 14.90 1.41
C ASP A 242 16.94 13.81 2.49
N ILE A 243 17.99 12.99 2.55
CA ILE A 243 18.20 11.97 3.57
C ILE A 243 19.63 12.05 4.11
N PRO A 244 19.91 11.57 5.32
CA PRO A 244 21.27 11.52 5.83
C PRO A 244 22.11 10.44 5.08
N ARG A 245 23.43 10.61 5.06
CA ARG A 245 24.34 9.66 4.41
C ARG A 245 24.38 8.28 5.06
N ASP A 246 24.13 8.23 6.36
CA ASP A 246 24.10 7.00 7.17
C ASP A 246 22.73 6.32 7.15
N ALA A 247 21.83 6.74 6.25
CA ALA A 247 20.52 6.13 6.10
C ALA A 247 20.60 4.62 5.93
N SER A 248 19.68 3.90 6.58
CA SER A 248 19.59 2.44 6.43
C SER A 248 19.30 2.03 4.97
N ALA A 249 19.64 0.79 4.62
CA ALA A 249 19.32 0.27 3.28
C ALA A 249 17.82 0.35 2.96
N SER A 250 16.94 0.14 3.97
CA SER A 250 15.49 0.27 3.83
C SER A 250 15.05 1.72 3.60
N THR A 251 15.64 2.67 4.33
CA THR A 251 15.39 4.10 4.16
C THR A 251 15.84 4.58 2.78
N LEU A 252 17.05 4.22 2.37
CA LEU A 252 17.58 4.57 1.05
C LEU A 252 16.71 3.99 -0.07
N ALA A 253 16.31 2.71 0.03
CA ALA A 253 15.44 2.08 -0.96
C ALA A 253 14.07 2.76 -1.06
N ALA A 254 13.48 3.13 0.09
CA ALA A 254 12.21 3.85 0.14
C ALA A 254 12.33 5.27 -0.44
N ALA A 255 13.40 5.99 -0.10
CA ALA A 255 13.63 7.35 -0.62
C ALA A 255 13.85 7.35 -2.14
N LEU A 256 14.64 6.41 -2.66
CA LEU A 256 14.84 6.21 -4.11
C LEU A 256 13.52 5.94 -4.83
N LEU A 257 12.67 5.06 -4.26
CA LEU A 257 11.36 4.78 -4.79
C LEU A 257 10.47 6.04 -4.86
N CYS A 258 10.43 6.79 -3.76
CA CYS A 258 9.60 7.99 -3.63
C CYS A 258 10.05 9.13 -4.57
N ALA A 259 11.35 9.37 -4.65
CA ALA A 259 11.92 10.38 -5.55
C ALA A 259 11.82 9.98 -7.04
N GLY A 260 11.94 8.68 -7.32
CA GLY A 260 11.84 8.12 -8.67
C GLY A 260 10.42 7.93 -9.18
N GLY A 261 9.39 8.08 -8.34
CA GLY A 261 7.97 7.87 -8.72
C GLY A 261 7.63 6.43 -9.09
N GLY A 262 8.50 5.47 -8.77
CA GLY A 262 8.35 4.07 -9.15
C GLY A 262 7.39 3.28 -8.24
N ALA A 263 7.16 2.00 -8.62
CA ALA A 263 6.30 1.07 -7.87
C ALA A 263 7.10 0.03 -7.06
N VAL A 264 8.36 -0.24 -7.45
CA VAL A 264 9.18 -1.30 -6.85
C VAL A 264 10.46 -0.71 -6.28
N PRO A 265 10.72 -0.87 -4.97
CA PRO A 265 11.94 -0.36 -4.37
C PRO A 265 13.16 -1.14 -4.91
N PRO A 266 14.30 -0.45 -5.11
CA PRO A 266 15.54 -1.10 -5.50
C PRO A 266 16.04 -2.03 -4.40
N ARG A 267 16.75 -3.09 -4.80
CA ARG A 267 17.33 -4.09 -3.92
C ARG A 267 18.56 -4.73 -4.56
N GLY A 268 19.28 -5.51 -3.76
CA GLY A 268 20.46 -6.25 -4.21
C GLY A 268 21.69 -5.38 -4.33
N GLU A 269 22.68 -5.89 -5.06
CA GLU A 269 24.04 -5.35 -5.12
C GLU A 269 24.15 -3.87 -5.53
N ARG A 270 23.27 -3.40 -6.42
CA ARG A 270 23.26 -1.99 -6.86
C ARG A 270 22.91 -1.04 -5.71
N LEU A 271 21.94 -1.42 -4.87
CA LEU A 271 21.56 -0.64 -3.69
C LEU A 271 22.70 -0.65 -2.67
N GLU A 272 23.30 -1.82 -2.42
CA GLU A 272 24.41 -1.95 -1.46
C GLU A 272 25.65 -1.19 -1.89
N ARG A 273 26.01 -1.21 -3.18
CA ARG A 273 27.12 -0.40 -3.71
C ARG A 273 26.85 1.10 -3.54
N LEU A 274 25.63 1.55 -3.81
CA LEU A 274 25.26 2.94 -3.61
C LEU A 274 25.38 3.33 -2.12
N ARG A 275 24.87 2.48 -1.23
CA ARG A 275 24.92 2.71 0.22
C ARG A 275 26.37 2.74 0.72
N ALA A 276 27.22 1.84 0.29
CA ALA A 276 28.63 1.80 0.65
C ALA A 276 29.34 3.11 0.31
N ARG A 277 29.11 3.67 -0.89
CA ARG A 277 29.67 4.97 -1.29
C ARG A 277 29.19 6.12 -0.42
N LEU A 278 27.90 6.12 -0.05
CA LEU A 278 27.32 7.13 0.85
C LEU A 278 27.98 7.05 2.24
N THR A 279 28.09 5.85 2.79
CA THR A 279 28.72 5.61 4.11
C THR A 279 30.22 5.95 4.11
N ALA A 280 30.90 5.74 2.98
CA ALA A 280 32.31 6.15 2.81
C ALA A 280 32.51 7.68 2.73
N GLY A 281 31.42 8.45 2.71
CA GLY A 281 31.50 9.91 2.65
C GLY A 281 31.84 10.46 1.26
N GLU A 282 31.74 9.64 0.19
CA GLU A 282 32.05 10.08 -1.17
C GLU A 282 31.05 11.14 -1.65
N ASP A 283 31.52 12.17 -2.33
CA ASP A 283 30.68 13.09 -3.08
C ASP A 283 30.50 12.59 -4.50
N PHE A 284 29.25 12.39 -4.94
CA PHE A 284 28.96 11.86 -6.26
C PHE A 284 27.55 12.16 -6.72
N ALA A 285 27.29 11.94 -8.02
CA ALA A 285 25.96 11.83 -8.60
C ALA A 285 25.78 10.45 -9.23
N ALA A 286 24.62 9.82 -9.02
CA ALA A 286 24.28 8.50 -9.55
C ALA A 286 22.78 8.38 -9.81
N GLY A 287 22.37 7.47 -10.72
CA GLY A 287 20.96 7.13 -10.98
C GLY A 287 20.64 5.71 -10.52
N LEU A 288 19.53 5.55 -9.77
CA LEU A 288 19.01 4.24 -9.40
C LEU A 288 17.49 4.29 -9.23
N ALA A 289 16.78 3.30 -9.79
CA ALA A 289 15.31 3.16 -9.67
C ALA A 289 14.52 4.42 -10.11
N GLY A 290 14.97 5.11 -11.15
CA GLY A 290 14.34 6.33 -11.65
C GLY A 290 14.61 7.58 -10.83
N ALA A 291 15.40 7.48 -9.78
CA ALA A 291 15.87 8.62 -8.98
C ALA A 291 17.34 8.95 -9.30
N ARG A 292 17.65 10.24 -9.32
CA ARG A 292 18.98 10.81 -9.27
C ARG A 292 19.35 11.07 -7.81
N VAL A 293 20.52 10.59 -7.44
CA VAL A 293 21.14 10.79 -6.12
C VAL A 293 22.27 11.78 -6.31
N GLU A 294 22.27 12.84 -5.54
CA GLU A 294 23.37 13.81 -5.43
C GLU A 294 23.86 13.81 -3.98
N ALA A 295 25.01 13.24 -3.74
CA ALA A 295 25.65 13.20 -2.44
C ALA A 295 26.71 14.32 -2.39
N ALA A 296 26.53 15.29 -1.50
CA ALA A 296 27.44 16.40 -1.28
C ALA A 296 27.39 16.84 0.18
N GLY A 297 28.55 16.87 0.85
CA GLY A 297 28.62 17.21 2.27
C GLY A 297 27.84 16.19 3.13
N PRO A 298 27.10 16.62 4.18
CA PRO A 298 26.45 15.73 5.13
C PRO A 298 25.13 15.12 4.64
N SER A 299 24.53 15.66 3.58
CA SER A 299 23.20 15.28 3.07
C SER A 299 23.26 14.61 1.72
N VAL A 300 22.24 13.82 1.45
CA VAL A 300 22.02 13.15 0.17
C VAL A 300 20.70 13.64 -0.40
N ARG A 301 20.76 14.30 -1.54
CA ARG A 301 19.59 14.80 -2.25
C ARG A 301 19.12 13.80 -3.30
N LEU A 302 17.82 13.55 -3.31
CA LEU A 302 17.18 12.65 -4.27
C LEU A 302 16.10 13.40 -5.04
N MET A 303 16.07 13.18 -6.34
CA MET A 303 15.07 13.77 -7.25
C MET A 303 14.82 12.83 -8.42
N ARG A 304 13.86 13.14 -9.26
CA ARG A 304 13.58 12.37 -10.48
C ARG A 304 14.78 12.38 -11.44
N GLU A 305 15.17 11.22 -11.96
CA GLU A 305 16.30 11.10 -12.87
C GLU A 305 15.96 11.65 -14.27
N PRO A 306 16.62 12.76 -14.74
CA PRO A 306 16.30 13.36 -16.02
C PRO A 306 16.53 12.44 -17.22
N GLY A 307 17.55 11.60 -17.14
CA GLY A 307 17.87 10.62 -18.21
C GLY A 307 16.78 9.55 -18.34
N GLU A 308 16.19 9.11 -17.23
CA GLU A 308 15.09 8.16 -17.26
C GLU A 308 13.83 8.81 -17.85
N MET A 309 13.52 10.06 -17.48
CA MET A 309 12.39 10.79 -18.04
C MET A 309 12.49 11.00 -19.55
N LYS A 310 13.69 11.16 -20.08
CA LYS A 310 13.89 11.22 -21.54
C LYS A 310 13.64 9.88 -22.23
N ARG A 311 14.06 8.78 -21.61
CA ARG A 311 13.87 7.42 -22.16
C ARG A 311 12.45 6.91 -22.01
N ARG A 312 11.82 7.26 -20.89
CA ARG A 312 10.45 6.83 -20.52
C ARG A 312 9.72 8.02 -19.91
N PRO A 313 9.19 8.91 -20.77
CA PRO A 313 8.45 10.06 -20.28
C PRO A 313 7.19 9.60 -19.52
N PRO A 314 6.84 10.29 -18.42
CA PRO A 314 5.55 10.07 -17.77
C PRO A 314 4.41 10.33 -18.74
N GLU A 315 3.40 9.46 -18.71
CA GLU A 315 2.20 9.64 -19.53
C GLU A 315 1.48 10.95 -19.15
N PRO A 316 1.03 11.73 -20.15
CA PRO A 316 0.16 12.88 -19.90
C PRO A 316 -1.15 12.45 -19.24
N VAL A 317 -1.65 13.23 -18.29
CA VAL A 317 -2.94 12.96 -17.63
C VAL A 317 -3.89 14.13 -17.86
N THR A 318 -5.05 13.86 -18.47
CA THR A 318 -6.14 14.82 -18.56
C THR A 318 -6.82 14.94 -17.22
N LEU A 319 -7.00 16.17 -16.73
CA LEU A 319 -7.54 16.45 -15.41
C LEU A 319 -9.03 16.82 -15.52
N ALA A 320 -9.85 16.19 -14.68
CA ALA A 320 -11.21 16.62 -14.45
C ALA A 320 -11.24 17.64 -13.29
N PRO A 321 -12.03 18.74 -13.39
CA PRO A 321 -12.14 19.76 -12.35
C PRO A 321 -12.53 19.15 -11.00
N GLY A 322 -11.85 19.52 -9.94
CA GLY A 322 -12.11 19.06 -8.57
C GLY A 322 -11.75 17.59 -8.30
N VAL A 323 -11.25 16.84 -9.31
CA VAL A 323 -10.86 15.45 -9.14
C VAL A 323 -9.35 15.34 -9.04
N ALA A 324 -8.86 14.78 -7.92
CA ALA A 324 -7.44 14.56 -7.71
C ALA A 324 -6.91 13.44 -8.60
N ALA A 325 -5.88 13.72 -9.39
CA ALA A 325 -5.15 12.74 -10.18
C ALA A 325 -3.69 12.66 -9.75
N VAL A 326 -3.11 11.47 -9.76
CA VAL A 326 -1.68 11.31 -9.47
C VAL A 326 -0.89 11.23 -10.78
N TRP A 327 0.08 12.13 -10.92
CA TRP A 327 0.95 12.18 -12.07
C TRP A 327 2.41 11.82 -11.70
N ASP A 328 3.08 11.06 -12.57
CA ASP A 328 4.47 10.55 -12.40
C ASP A 328 4.73 9.88 -11.03
N GLY A 329 3.67 9.43 -10.33
CA GLY A 329 3.79 8.84 -9.00
C GLY A 329 4.31 9.78 -7.91
N ARG A 330 4.55 11.04 -8.20
CA ARG A 330 5.18 12.01 -7.30
C ARG A 330 4.30 13.20 -6.94
N PHE A 331 3.31 13.51 -7.76
CA PHE A 331 2.44 14.67 -7.56
C PHE A 331 0.97 14.27 -7.64
N GLU A 332 0.17 14.73 -6.70
CA GLU A 332 -1.28 14.73 -6.79
C GLU A 332 -1.71 16.12 -7.26
N VAL A 333 -2.50 16.17 -8.33
CA VAL A 333 -2.89 17.39 -9.02
C VAL A 333 -4.41 17.43 -9.10
N THR A 334 -5.01 18.49 -8.59
CA THR A 334 -6.46 18.76 -8.67
C THR A 334 -6.68 20.05 -9.43
N ALA A 335 -7.12 19.95 -10.67
CA ALA A 335 -7.38 21.10 -11.50
C ALA A 335 -8.57 21.92 -10.97
N ARG A 336 -8.52 23.25 -11.06
CA ARG A 336 -9.62 24.14 -10.71
C ARG A 336 -10.62 24.30 -11.86
N GLU A 337 -10.15 24.13 -13.09
CA GLU A 337 -10.91 24.31 -14.30
C GLU A 337 -10.73 23.12 -15.24
N ASP A 338 -11.57 22.99 -16.25
CA ASP A 338 -11.53 21.94 -17.26
C ASP A 338 -10.40 22.13 -18.31
N ARG A 339 -10.24 21.11 -19.18
CA ARG A 339 -9.30 21.08 -20.32
C ARG A 339 -7.83 21.16 -19.98
N TRP A 340 -7.46 20.99 -18.71
CA TRP A 340 -6.06 20.87 -18.35
C TRP A 340 -5.54 19.46 -18.55
N ARG A 341 -4.33 19.39 -19.10
CA ARG A 341 -3.52 18.19 -19.17
C ARG A 341 -2.20 18.43 -18.43
N VAL A 342 -1.83 17.55 -17.51
CA VAL A 342 -0.56 17.62 -16.80
C VAL A 342 0.50 16.83 -17.55
N GLU A 343 1.68 17.45 -17.73
CA GLU A 343 2.84 16.88 -18.40
C GLU A 343 4.14 17.31 -17.70
N MET A 344 5.30 16.79 -18.15
CA MET A 344 6.60 17.19 -17.62
C MET A 344 7.07 18.54 -18.17
N ALA A 345 7.79 19.29 -17.33
CA ALA A 345 8.40 20.58 -17.73
C ALA A 345 9.59 20.40 -18.70
N ALA A 346 10.22 19.22 -18.73
CA ALA A 346 11.33 18.94 -19.67
C ALA A 346 10.89 19.14 -21.12
N GLY A 347 11.71 19.86 -21.89
CA GLY A 347 11.39 20.27 -23.26
C GLY A 347 10.46 21.48 -23.39
N ARG A 348 9.91 21.98 -22.26
CA ARG A 348 8.95 23.12 -22.24
C ARG A 348 9.43 24.32 -21.43
N LEU A 349 10.55 24.19 -20.73
CA LEU A 349 11.08 25.23 -19.82
C LEU A 349 11.26 26.59 -20.51
N ALA A 350 11.69 26.63 -21.76
CA ALA A 350 11.86 27.86 -22.50
C ALA A 350 10.53 28.59 -22.85
N ARG A 351 9.42 27.84 -22.84
CA ARG A 351 8.07 28.34 -23.16
C ARG A 351 7.29 28.80 -21.93
N LEU A 352 7.83 28.57 -20.72
CA LEU A 352 7.26 29.09 -19.49
C LEU A 352 7.34 30.60 -19.44
N SER A 353 6.42 31.23 -18.70
CA SER A 353 6.47 32.67 -18.38
C SER A 353 7.81 33.04 -17.71
N GLU A 354 8.18 34.30 -17.75
CA GLU A 354 9.39 34.76 -17.08
C GLU A 354 9.33 34.49 -15.56
N ALA A 355 8.17 34.72 -14.95
CA ALA A 355 7.95 34.47 -13.53
C ALA A 355 8.16 32.97 -13.21
N ASP A 356 7.61 32.05 -14.01
CA ASP A 356 7.77 30.59 -13.81
C ASP A 356 9.22 30.17 -14.04
N ARG A 357 9.92 30.75 -15.02
CA ARG A 357 11.35 30.50 -15.24
C ARG A 357 12.20 30.89 -14.06
N ARG A 358 11.89 32.00 -13.37
CA ARG A 358 12.59 32.43 -12.15
C ARG A 358 12.40 31.39 -11.03
N VAL A 359 11.17 30.91 -10.82
CA VAL A 359 10.89 29.85 -9.85
C VAL A 359 11.72 28.59 -10.15
N VAL A 360 11.68 28.14 -11.40
CA VAL A 360 12.44 26.95 -11.84
C VAL A 360 13.96 27.15 -11.70
N ALA A 361 14.47 28.34 -11.96
CA ALA A 361 15.91 28.64 -11.86
C ALA A 361 16.43 28.49 -10.42
N GLY A 362 15.60 28.72 -9.40
CA GLY A 362 15.91 28.52 -7.99
C GLY A 362 16.04 27.05 -7.56
N LEU A 363 15.62 26.09 -8.42
CA LEU A 363 15.67 24.67 -8.11
C LEU A 363 16.97 24.00 -8.59
N PRO A 364 17.36 22.87 -7.97
CA PRO A 364 18.44 22.03 -8.48
C PRO A 364 18.20 21.65 -9.95
N ALA A 365 19.24 21.71 -10.76
CA ALA A 365 19.13 21.49 -12.21
C ALA A 365 18.46 20.14 -12.56
N GLY A 366 18.75 19.10 -11.79
CA GLY A 366 18.15 17.76 -11.97
C GLY A 366 16.64 17.70 -11.68
N ALA A 367 16.10 18.61 -10.84
CA ALA A 367 14.68 18.62 -10.48
C ALA A 367 13.81 19.35 -11.50
N ARG A 368 14.37 20.33 -12.22
CA ARG A 368 13.62 21.29 -13.06
C ARG A 368 12.73 20.62 -14.11
N GLY A 369 13.27 19.62 -14.82
CA GLY A 369 12.56 18.93 -15.89
C GLY A 369 11.41 18.03 -15.39
N GLY A 370 11.48 17.61 -14.13
CA GLY A 370 10.52 16.73 -13.50
C GLY A 370 9.31 17.41 -12.86
N LEU A 371 9.19 18.72 -12.99
CA LEU A 371 8.04 19.47 -12.46
C LEU A 371 6.79 19.22 -13.31
N PRO A 372 5.60 19.22 -12.69
CA PRO A 372 4.33 19.18 -13.42
C PRO A 372 4.05 20.57 -14.05
N VAL A 373 3.72 20.54 -15.34
CA VAL A 373 3.19 21.72 -16.05
C VAL A 373 1.79 21.40 -16.57
N LEU A 374 0.95 22.42 -16.64
CA LEU A 374 -0.38 22.33 -17.24
C LEU A 374 -0.35 22.90 -18.66
N LEU A 375 -1.03 22.19 -19.56
CA LEU A 375 -1.25 22.61 -20.94
C LEU A 375 -2.74 22.54 -21.25
N ARG A 376 -3.19 23.46 -22.13
CA ARG A 376 -4.51 23.41 -22.79
C ARG A 376 -4.32 23.34 -24.28
N ASP A 377 -5.20 22.61 -24.96
CA ASP A 377 -5.21 22.60 -26.42
C ASP A 377 -5.63 24.00 -26.92
N GLY A 378 -4.81 24.62 -27.78
CA GLY A 378 -5.03 25.97 -28.27
C GLY A 378 -4.73 27.12 -27.28
N GLY A 379 -4.08 26.83 -26.13
CA GLY A 379 -3.74 27.83 -25.11
C GLY A 379 -2.38 28.52 -25.33
N ASP A 380 -2.10 29.55 -24.51
CA ASP A 380 -0.93 30.44 -24.59
C ASP A 380 0.41 29.79 -24.21
N GLY A 381 0.44 28.52 -23.93
CA GLY A 381 1.66 27.77 -23.57
C GLY A 381 1.56 27.06 -22.20
N PRO A 382 2.65 26.39 -21.79
CA PRO A 382 2.69 25.70 -20.51
C PRO A 382 2.78 26.67 -19.35
N ILE A 383 2.10 26.36 -18.24
CA ILE A 383 2.25 27.03 -16.95
C ILE A 383 2.69 26.01 -15.90
N LEU A 384 3.41 26.45 -14.85
CA LEU A 384 3.65 25.57 -13.71
C LEU A 384 2.33 25.18 -13.05
N ALA A 385 2.17 23.90 -12.69
CA ALA A 385 0.88 23.35 -12.28
C ALA A 385 0.26 24.07 -11.07
N TRP A 386 1.05 24.62 -10.18
CA TRP A 386 0.60 25.41 -9.01
C TRP A 386 -0.19 26.67 -9.35
N ARG A 387 -0.07 27.18 -10.59
CA ARG A 387 -0.84 28.36 -11.02
C ARG A 387 -2.30 28.02 -11.36
N GLY A 388 -2.57 26.82 -11.89
CA GLY A 388 -3.91 26.42 -12.36
C GLY A 388 -4.54 25.27 -11.58
N ALA A 389 -3.81 24.68 -10.63
CA ALA A 389 -4.26 23.53 -9.86
C ALA A 389 -3.76 23.56 -8.42
N GLU A 390 -4.42 22.81 -7.56
CA GLU A 390 -3.84 22.41 -6.29
C GLU A 390 -2.87 21.27 -6.56
N VAL A 391 -1.61 21.42 -6.17
CA VAL A 391 -0.57 20.41 -6.36
C VAL A 391 0.02 20.04 -5.02
N ARG A 392 0.04 18.73 -4.75
CA ARG A 392 0.63 18.16 -3.55
C ARG A 392 1.75 17.21 -3.92
N ALA A 393 2.96 17.45 -3.40
CA ALA A 393 4.07 16.53 -3.55
C ALA A 393 3.91 15.31 -2.61
N LEU A 394 3.98 14.11 -3.16
CA LEU A 394 3.67 12.88 -2.44
C LEU A 394 4.90 12.17 -1.88
N GLY A 395 6.11 12.53 -2.36
CA GLY A 395 7.33 11.81 -2.07
C GLY A 395 7.65 11.71 -0.58
N ALA A 396 7.62 12.82 0.14
CA ALA A 396 7.93 12.86 1.56
C ALA A 396 6.88 12.10 2.40
N ARG A 397 5.60 12.30 2.11
CA ARG A 397 4.51 11.56 2.79
C ARG A 397 4.64 10.06 2.58
N ARG A 398 4.92 9.64 1.35
CA ARG A 398 5.14 8.23 1.02
C ARG A 398 6.38 7.67 1.74
N LEU A 399 7.45 8.45 1.83
CA LEU A 399 8.65 8.06 2.56
C LEU A 399 8.36 7.85 4.04
N ARG A 400 7.67 8.76 4.70
CA ARG A 400 7.27 8.62 6.12
C ARG A 400 6.39 7.40 6.36
N LEU A 401 5.43 7.13 5.47
CA LEU A 401 4.62 5.91 5.51
C LEU A 401 5.49 4.66 5.40
N ALA A 402 6.46 4.66 4.48
CA ALA A 402 7.37 3.53 4.29
C ALA A 402 8.31 3.30 5.48
N LEU A 403 8.64 4.35 6.23
CA LEU A 403 9.49 4.29 7.44
C LEU A 403 8.69 4.00 8.71
N GLY A 404 7.37 4.04 8.66
CA GLY A 404 6.52 3.83 9.83
C GLY A 404 6.40 5.04 10.75
N GLU A 405 6.72 6.22 10.27
CA GLU A 405 6.63 7.45 11.04
C GLU A 405 5.21 7.99 11.13
N THR A 406 4.35 7.61 10.18
CA THR A 406 2.93 7.98 10.16
C THR A 406 2.10 6.78 10.60
N THR A 407 1.74 6.71 11.87
CA THR A 407 1.04 5.59 12.49
C THR A 407 -0.32 5.94 13.06
N GLN A 408 -0.62 7.23 13.23
CA GLN A 408 -1.90 7.73 13.72
C GLN A 408 -2.80 8.17 12.57
N GLU A 409 -4.11 7.96 12.69
CA GLU A 409 -5.07 8.44 11.68
C GLU A 409 -4.96 9.97 11.47
N ALA A 410 -4.77 10.72 12.53
CA ALA A 410 -4.59 12.17 12.48
C ALA A 410 -3.40 12.58 11.59
N ASP A 411 -2.29 11.87 11.64
CA ASP A 411 -1.08 12.17 10.87
C ASP A 411 -1.29 12.04 9.34
N LEU A 412 -2.33 11.30 8.91
CA LEU A 412 -2.66 11.14 7.50
C LEU A 412 -3.35 12.37 6.90
N PHE A 413 -3.94 13.21 7.74
CA PHE A 413 -4.71 14.40 7.33
C PHE A 413 -3.95 15.69 7.50
N HIS A 414 -2.93 15.74 8.36
CA HIS A 414 -2.14 16.95 8.55
C HIS A 414 -1.23 17.23 7.36
N PRO A 415 -1.16 18.49 6.89
CA PRO A 415 -0.18 18.93 5.89
C PRO A 415 1.23 18.71 6.43
N MET A 416 2.13 18.24 5.57
CA MET A 416 3.53 18.10 5.92
C MET A 416 4.30 19.39 5.59
N HIS A 417 5.30 19.69 6.42
CA HIS A 417 6.19 20.82 6.15
C HIS A 417 6.86 20.67 4.77
N GLY A 418 6.82 21.74 3.96
CA GLY A 418 7.41 21.76 2.62
C GLY A 418 6.63 20.99 1.54
N GLU A 419 5.45 20.42 1.85
CA GLU A 419 4.58 19.72 0.87
C GLU A 419 3.94 20.72 -0.13
N THR A 420 3.73 21.96 0.30
CA THR A 420 3.29 23.06 -0.54
C THR A 420 4.42 24.09 -0.73
N PRO A 421 4.50 24.75 -1.88
CA PRO A 421 5.49 25.80 -2.08
C PRO A 421 5.22 27.00 -1.14
N PRO A 422 6.23 27.82 -0.84
CA PRO A 422 6.04 29.09 -0.17
C PRO A 422 4.99 29.96 -0.88
N THR A 423 4.15 30.63 -0.11
CA THR A 423 2.96 31.35 -0.61
C THR A 423 3.32 32.46 -1.61
N ASP A 424 4.50 33.04 -1.49
CA ASP A 424 5.03 34.11 -2.33
C ASP A 424 5.58 33.65 -3.69
N LEU A 425 5.83 32.35 -3.88
CA LEU A 425 6.42 31.87 -5.13
C LEU A 425 5.46 31.92 -6.33
N PHE A 426 4.17 31.91 -6.10
CA PHE A 426 3.13 31.84 -7.15
C PHE A 426 2.08 32.94 -7.03
N SER A 427 2.31 33.92 -6.14
CA SER A 427 1.52 35.16 -6.04
C SER A 427 1.75 36.11 -7.19
#